data_a6326889c04f11deea75b81bd9c5a867
#
_entry.id   a6326889c04f11deea75b81bd9c5a867
#
_cell.length_a   1.000
_cell.length_b   1.000
_cell.length_c   1.000
_cell.angle_alpha   90.00
_cell.angle_beta   90.00
_cell.angle_gamma   90.00
#
_symmetry.space_group_name_H-M   'P 1'
#
loop_
_entity.id
_entity.type
_entity.pdbx_description
1 polymer ?
#
loop_
_entity_poly.entity_id
_entity_poly.type
_entity_poly.pdbx_seq_one_letter_code
_entity_poly.pdbx_strand_id
1 'polypeptide(L)'
;VIGLVGQFFAEAFGVLAGNKTRSLLTILGLIIGVAAVISIQVLGHGMSGAVSGILGSLNDRSFYVFPNARQSDFLKAAIKEHDIQRAKELFPNIVVAMPAGGVQRRVSVGHMHARLTLSADSDISFATVPLIHGRGMDADEVASGAHVAVLTNNAYTRLYPQGGDPVGTSVRIAERRFVVIGVQDKPTAGIIPITFGGDINIPYTTYEHDYLRSRPLLFARFLVADASKMGETEVQVTKFFKDQKSGRAEYGTFDRKAFSASIDAIFGVMTMVVALIGAVSLLVAGIGIMNIMLVSVTERTREIGVRKAIGATSFQVLAQFFIEALLLSLVGCGIGLAIGLAVGWSINRFALIALSGVVAPIPWLQSVTIAVGFATIVTLAFGTYPAFRASRLDPIEALRYE
;
A
#
# COMPACT_ATOMS: atom_id res chain seq x y z
N VAL A 1 -0.48 -13.46 42.51
CA VAL A 1 -1.06 -13.21 41.14
C VAL A 1 -0.31 -14.00 40.09
N ILE A 2 1.04 -14.00 40.05
CA ILE A 2 1.85 -14.69 39.02
C ILE A 2 1.68 -16.22 39.10
N GLY A 3 1.59 -16.82 40.33
CA GLY A 3 1.36 -18.25 40.51
C GLY A 3 -0.03 -18.73 40.04
N LEU A 4 -1.06 -17.89 40.19
CA LEU A 4 -2.41 -18.17 39.71
C LEU A 4 -2.50 -18.18 38.17
N VAL A 5 -1.84 -17.25 37.51
CA VAL A 5 -1.78 -17.19 36.03
C VAL A 5 -1.10 -18.44 35.47
N GLY A 6 0.01 -18.88 36.09
CA GLY A 6 0.70 -20.13 35.70
C GLY A 6 -0.15 -21.39 35.84
N GLN A 7 -0.98 -21.48 36.89
CA GLN A 7 -1.93 -22.58 37.08
C GLN A 7 -3.02 -22.58 36.00
N PHE A 8 -3.60 -21.43 35.65
CA PHE A 8 -4.60 -21.32 34.59
C PHE A 8 -4.03 -21.68 33.23
N PHE A 9 -2.75 -21.33 32.95
CA PHE A 9 -2.10 -21.79 31.71
C PHE A 9 -1.91 -23.31 31.70
N ALA A 10 -1.51 -23.92 32.81
CA ALA A 10 -1.33 -25.37 32.90
C ALA A 10 -2.67 -26.10 32.75
N GLU A 11 -3.77 -25.59 33.36
CA GLU A 11 -5.12 -26.13 33.22
C GLU A 11 -5.64 -25.99 31.78
N ALA A 12 -5.45 -24.83 31.13
CA ALA A 12 -5.82 -24.61 29.74
C ALA A 12 -5.09 -25.58 28.79
N PHE A 13 -3.80 -25.83 29.02
CA PHE A 13 -3.04 -26.84 28.28
C PHE A 13 -3.52 -28.28 28.56
N GLY A 14 -3.94 -28.57 29.80
CA GLY A 14 -4.52 -29.86 30.18
C GLY A 14 -5.80 -30.19 29.42
N VAL A 15 -6.69 -29.22 29.26
CA VAL A 15 -7.94 -29.34 28.47
C VAL A 15 -7.66 -29.61 26.99
N LEU A 16 -6.62 -28.97 26.43
CA LEU A 16 -6.17 -29.19 25.07
C LEU A 16 -5.64 -30.60 24.83
N ALA A 17 -5.03 -31.23 25.87
CA ALA A 17 -4.44 -32.56 25.78
C ALA A 17 -5.50 -33.69 25.83
N GLY A 18 -6.67 -33.44 26.42
CA GLY A 18 -7.74 -34.45 26.60
C GLY A 18 -8.42 -34.88 25.29
N ASN A 19 -8.67 -33.96 24.35
CA ASN A 19 -9.29 -34.21 23.04
C ASN A 19 -8.52 -33.56 21.90
N LYS A 20 -7.29 -34.05 21.62
CA LYS A 20 -6.29 -33.43 20.74
C LYS A 20 -6.83 -33.03 19.36
N THR A 21 -7.62 -33.89 18.70
CA THR A 21 -8.14 -33.60 17.34
C THR A 21 -9.16 -32.47 17.31
N ARG A 22 -10.07 -32.41 18.28
CA ARG A 22 -11.10 -31.35 18.34
C ARG A 22 -10.48 -30.01 18.74
N SER A 23 -9.61 -30.03 19.74
CA SER A 23 -8.90 -28.83 20.20
C SER A 23 -8.01 -28.26 19.11
N LEU A 24 -7.29 -29.13 18.38
CA LEU A 24 -6.44 -28.72 17.27
C LEU A 24 -7.25 -28.05 16.15
N LEU A 25 -8.36 -28.69 15.72
CA LEU A 25 -9.22 -28.13 14.66
C LEU A 25 -9.82 -26.78 15.04
N THR A 26 -10.23 -26.64 16.31
CA THR A 26 -10.81 -25.40 16.83
C THR A 26 -9.78 -24.26 16.83
N ILE A 27 -8.61 -24.52 17.41
CA ILE A 27 -7.53 -23.52 17.47
C ILE A 27 -7.01 -23.20 16.07
N LEU A 28 -6.94 -24.21 15.17
CA LEU A 28 -6.51 -24.01 13.78
C LEU A 28 -7.44 -23.03 13.03
N GLY A 29 -8.77 -23.15 13.22
CA GLY A 29 -9.72 -22.21 12.64
C GLY A 29 -9.50 -20.76 13.12
N LEU A 30 -9.21 -20.60 14.41
CA LEU A 30 -8.90 -19.29 14.98
C LEU A 30 -7.56 -18.74 14.45
N ILE A 31 -6.53 -19.58 14.39
CA ILE A 31 -5.21 -19.23 13.85
C ILE A 31 -5.32 -18.77 12.39
N ILE A 32 -6.00 -19.57 11.55
CA ILE A 32 -6.14 -19.26 10.12
C ILE A 32 -6.92 -17.97 9.91
N GLY A 33 -8.04 -17.79 10.64
CA GLY A 33 -8.86 -16.58 10.53
C GLY A 33 -8.08 -15.32 10.87
N VAL A 34 -7.39 -15.32 12.01
CA VAL A 34 -6.59 -14.17 12.47
C VAL A 34 -5.37 -13.95 11.56
N ALA A 35 -4.67 -15.02 11.19
CA ALA A 35 -3.49 -14.92 10.32
C ALA A 35 -3.84 -14.34 8.95
N ALA A 36 -4.97 -14.75 8.35
CA ALA A 36 -5.42 -14.23 7.06
C ALA A 36 -5.70 -12.73 7.12
N VAL A 37 -6.45 -12.26 8.13
CA VAL A 37 -6.78 -10.85 8.29
C VAL A 37 -5.53 -10.00 8.51
N ILE A 38 -4.59 -10.46 9.33
CA ILE A 38 -3.35 -9.74 9.60
C ILE A 38 -2.44 -9.73 8.37
N SER A 39 -2.34 -10.86 7.65
CA SER A 39 -1.51 -10.93 6.44
C SER A 39 -1.97 -9.94 5.37
N ILE A 40 -3.29 -9.85 5.10
CA ILE A 40 -3.81 -8.90 4.10
C ILE A 40 -3.67 -7.46 4.56
N GLN A 41 -3.80 -7.19 5.85
CA GLN A 41 -3.57 -5.85 6.40
C GLN A 41 -2.12 -5.40 6.22
N VAL A 42 -1.15 -6.27 6.56
CA VAL A 42 0.28 -5.98 6.36
C VAL A 42 0.60 -5.77 4.87
N LEU A 43 0.01 -6.59 4.00
CA LEU A 43 0.15 -6.45 2.55
C LEU A 43 -0.43 -5.12 2.05
N GLY A 44 -1.62 -4.72 2.51
CA GLY A 44 -2.24 -3.45 2.15
C GLY A 44 -1.36 -2.25 2.51
N HIS A 45 -0.85 -2.22 3.74
CA HIS A 45 0.10 -1.17 4.17
C HIS A 45 1.40 -1.19 3.36
N GLY A 46 1.91 -2.38 3.03
CA GLY A 46 3.08 -2.53 2.19
C GLY A 46 2.87 -1.97 0.78
N MET A 47 1.73 -2.26 0.19
CA MET A 47 1.35 -1.74 -1.14
C MET A 47 1.13 -0.24 -1.15
N SER A 48 0.39 0.32 -0.17
CA SER A 48 0.24 1.78 -0.05
C SER A 48 1.60 2.48 0.11
N GLY A 49 2.50 1.90 0.90
CA GLY A 49 3.87 2.40 1.05
C GLY A 49 4.67 2.34 -0.26
N ALA A 50 4.58 1.22 -0.99
CA ALA A 50 5.24 1.04 -2.28
C ALA A 50 4.70 2.04 -3.33
N VAL A 51 3.38 2.20 -3.40
CA VAL A 51 2.73 3.19 -4.29
C VAL A 51 3.13 4.62 -3.92
N SER A 52 3.13 4.96 -2.64
CA SER A 52 3.58 6.27 -2.17
C SER A 52 5.04 6.54 -2.51
N GLY A 53 5.90 5.51 -2.45
CA GLY A 53 7.30 5.59 -2.89
C GLY A 53 7.43 5.84 -4.39
N ILE A 54 6.65 5.12 -5.21
CA ILE A 54 6.61 5.33 -6.68
C ILE A 54 6.16 6.75 -7.03
N LEU A 55 5.09 7.18 -6.36
CA LEU A 55 4.50 8.49 -6.58
C LEU A 55 5.29 9.62 -5.87
N GLY A 56 6.26 9.27 -5.02
CA GLY A 56 7.12 10.21 -4.32
C GLY A 56 7.96 11.09 -5.25
N SER A 57 8.22 10.59 -6.48
CA SER A 57 8.85 11.38 -7.54
C SER A 57 7.88 12.38 -8.21
N LEU A 58 6.58 12.22 -7.98
CA LEU A 58 5.58 13.16 -8.47
C LEU A 58 5.41 14.28 -7.45
N ASN A 59 5.55 15.51 -7.92
CA ASN A 59 5.32 16.67 -7.06
C ASN A 59 3.84 16.71 -6.63
N ASP A 60 3.57 16.93 -5.34
CA ASP A 60 2.21 17.07 -4.78
C ASP A 60 1.40 18.24 -5.37
N ARG A 61 2.08 19.12 -6.10
CA ARG A 61 1.51 20.26 -6.82
C ARG A 61 1.31 19.98 -8.30
N SER A 62 1.44 18.73 -8.76
CA SER A 62 1.31 18.41 -10.18
C SER A 62 0.17 17.44 -10.44
N PHE A 63 -0.54 17.69 -11.54
CA PHE A 63 -1.49 16.76 -12.10
C PHE A 63 -1.25 16.58 -13.60
N TYR A 64 -1.71 15.44 -14.11
CA TYR A 64 -1.63 15.12 -15.52
C TYR A 64 -3.02 15.13 -16.12
N VAL A 65 -3.14 15.62 -17.35
CA VAL A 65 -4.35 15.56 -18.14
C VAL A 65 -4.10 14.63 -19.34
N PHE A 66 -5.05 13.76 -19.60
CA PHE A 66 -4.99 12.83 -20.72
C PHE A 66 -6.37 12.66 -21.36
N PRO A 67 -6.44 12.39 -22.68
CA PRO A 67 -7.71 12.11 -23.34
C PRO A 67 -8.28 10.76 -22.86
N ASN A 68 -9.50 10.79 -22.35
CA ASN A 68 -10.27 9.60 -21.99
C ASN A 68 -11.10 9.14 -23.20
N ALA A 69 -10.41 8.78 -24.28
CA ALA A 69 -11.05 8.40 -25.53
C ALA A 69 -10.86 6.91 -25.83
N ARG A 70 -11.81 6.31 -26.55
CA ARG A 70 -11.62 4.97 -27.09
C ARG A 70 -10.46 4.98 -28.07
N GLN A 71 -9.75 3.87 -28.19
CA GLN A 71 -8.52 3.76 -28.98
C GLN A 71 -8.61 4.29 -30.42
N SER A 72 -9.78 4.23 -31.05
CA SER A 72 -10.04 4.76 -32.39
C SER A 72 -10.06 6.30 -32.48
N ASP A 73 -10.36 7.00 -31.40
CA ASP A 73 -10.51 8.45 -31.35
C ASP A 73 -9.37 9.16 -30.62
N PHE A 74 -8.36 8.40 -30.15
CA PHE A 74 -7.25 8.93 -29.37
C PHE A 74 -6.48 10.04 -30.09
N LEU A 75 -6.26 9.91 -31.40
CA LEU A 75 -5.54 10.92 -32.21
C LEU A 75 -6.40 12.21 -32.38
N LYS A 76 -7.72 12.08 -32.43
CA LYS A 76 -8.62 13.25 -32.51
C LYS A 76 -8.71 14.01 -31.20
N ALA A 77 -8.60 13.28 -30.09
CA ALA A 77 -8.60 13.83 -28.74
C ALA A 77 -7.20 14.30 -28.26
N ALA A 78 -6.16 14.09 -29.08
CA ALA A 78 -4.80 14.46 -28.71
C ALA A 78 -4.69 15.94 -28.32
N ILE A 79 -3.95 16.20 -27.27
CA ILE A 79 -3.65 17.53 -26.76
C ILE A 79 -2.63 18.17 -27.69
N LYS A 80 -2.80 19.43 -28.05
CA LYS A 80 -1.86 20.19 -28.83
C LYS A 80 -1.02 21.09 -27.92
N GLU A 81 0.22 21.33 -28.33
CA GLU A 81 1.15 22.17 -27.58
C GLU A 81 0.55 23.57 -27.28
N HIS A 82 -0.04 24.23 -28.28
CA HIS A 82 -0.64 25.55 -28.09
C HIS A 82 -1.81 25.53 -27.10
N ASP A 83 -2.54 24.42 -26.95
CA ASP A 83 -3.62 24.27 -26.00
C ASP A 83 -3.07 24.21 -24.55
N ILE A 84 -1.88 23.60 -24.38
CA ILE A 84 -1.19 23.56 -23.08
C ILE A 84 -0.73 24.96 -22.64
N GLN A 85 -0.11 25.72 -23.55
CA GLN A 85 0.31 27.09 -23.26
C GLN A 85 -0.88 28.01 -23.00
N ARG A 86 -1.94 27.87 -23.78
CA ARG A 86 -3.18 28.64 -23.56
C ARG A 86 -3.85 28.33 -22.23
N ALA A 87 -3.82 27.08 -21.77
CA ALA A 87 -4.28 26.73 -20.44
C ALA A 87 -3.46 27.42 -19.34
N LYS A 88 -2.14 27.51 -19.50
CA LYS A 88 -1.28 28.25 -18.57
C LYS A 88 -1.64 29.74 -18.50
N GLU A 89 -1.95 30.36 -19.63
CA GLU A 89 -2.32 31.78 -19.68
C GLU A 89 -3.70 32.05 -19.04
N LEU A 90 -4.65 31.12 -19.21
CA LEU A 90 -6.01 31.28 -18.72
C LEU A 90 -6.21 30.99 -17.23
N PHE A 91 -5.38 30.10 -16.66
CA PHE A 91 -5.52 29.66 -15.28
C PHE A 91 -4.34 30.14 -14.42
N PRO A 92 -4.52 31.21 -13.64
CA PRO A 92 -3.43 31.83 -12.87
C PRO A 92 -2.77 30.89 -11.81
N ASN A 93 -3.47 29.85 -11.39
CA ASN A 93 -2.92 28.88 -10.47
C ASN A 93 -1.91 27.93 -11.14
N ILE A 94 -1.79 27.92 -12.46
CA ILE A 94 -0.83 27.09 -13.20
C ILE A 94 0.47 27.86 -13.36
N VAL A 95 1.53 27.35 -12.73
CA VAL A 95 2.89 27.91 -12.82
C VAL A 95 3.62 27.34 -14.05
N VAL A 96 3.54 26.04 -14.24
CA VAL A 96 4.17 25.36 -15.38
C VAL A 96 3.14 24.46 -16.05
N ALA A 97 3.10 24.55 -17.38
CA ALA A 97 2.34 23.64 -18.23
C ALA A 97 3.29 23.09 -19.30
N MET A 98 3.40 21.76 -19.38
CA MET A 98 4.36 21.11 -20.27
C MET A 98 3.81 19.81 -20.83
N PRO A 99 4.29 19.36 -21.99
CA PRO A 99 4.00 18.03 -22.51
C PRO A 99 4.51 16.98 -21.53
N ALA A 100 3.74 15.93 -21.34
CA ALA A 100 4.15 14.78 -20.55
C ALA A 100 4.22 13.52 -21.42
N GLY A 101 5.08 12.60 -21.01
CA GLY A 101 5.37 11.40 -21.77
C GLY A 101 6.74 11.44 -22.44
N GLY A 102 7.16 10.31 -22.95
CA GLY A 102 8.50 10.17 -23.50
C GLY A 102 8.52 9.75 -24.97
N VAL A 103 9.55 10.19 -25.68
CA VAL A 103 9.84 9.75 -27.04
C VAL A 103 11.12 8.94 -27.04
N GLN A 104 11.07 7.70 -27.53
CA GLN A 104 12.29 6.90 -27.66
C GLN A 104 13.22 7.47 -28.75
N ARG A 105 14.47 7.66 -28.39
CA ARG A 105 15.54 8.14 -29.27
C ARG A 105 16.78 7.28 -29.12
N ARG A 106 17.57 7.24 -30.17
CA ARG A 106 18.93 6.70 -30.13
C ARG A 106 19.79 7.73 -29.39
N VAL A 107 20.47 7.28 -28.39
CA VAL A 107 21.37 8.08 -27.55
C VAL A 107 22.76 7.45 -27.64
N SER A 108 23.80 8.26 -27.74
CA SER A 108 25.17 7.79 -27.81
C SER A 108 26.12 8.65 -26.98
N VAL A 109 27.07 7.96 -26.32
CA VAL A 109 28.23 8.54 -25.65
C VAL A 109 29.45 7.77 -26.06
N GLY A 110 30.41 8.41 -26.78
CA GLY A 110 31.55 7.71 -27.37
C GLY A 110 31.10 6.56 -28.25
N HIS A 111 31.49 5.33 -27.91
CA HIS A 111 31.13 4.12 -28.62
C HIS A 111 29.85 3.44 -28.10
N MET A 112 29.32 3.91 -26.95
CA MET A 112 28.10 3.34 -26.35
C MET A 112 26.86 3.90 -27.03
N HIS A 113 25.93 3.00 -27.36
CA HIS A 113 24.65 3.35 -27.97
C HIS A 113 23.50 2.66 -27.23
N ALA A 114 22.45 3.41 -26.93
CA ALA A 114 21.23 2.86 -26.31
C ALA A 114 20.00 3.51 -26.94
N ARG A 115 18.88 2.79 -26.94
CA ARG A 115 17.55 3.40 -27.14
C ARG A 115 17.01 3.77 -25.78
N LEU A 116 16.81 5.05 -25.57
CA LEU A 116 16.37 5.62 -24.31
C LEU A 116 15.16 6.52 -24.54
N THR A 117 14.33 6.62 -23.53
CA THR A 117 13.16 7.50 -23.55
C THR A 117 13.58 8.88 -23.13
N LEU A 118 13.36 9.86 -23.99
CA LEU A 118 13.58 11.27 -23.74
C LEU A 118 12.28 11.89 -23.25
N SER A 119 12.32 12.65 -22.16
CA SER A 119 11.16 13.37 -21.61
C SER A 119 11.46 14.84 -21.38
N ALA A 120 10.38 15.62 -21.38
CA ALA A 120 10.38 17.01 -21.01
C ALA A 120 10.35 17.16 -19.50
N ASP A 121 11.11 18.12 -18.96
CA ASP A 121 11.06 18.44 -17.53
C ASP A 121 11.34 19.95 -17.30
N SER A 122 11.19 20.40 -16.03
CA SER A 122 11.41 21.77 -15.61
C SER A 122 12.29 21.83 -14.36
N ASP A 123 12.77 23.01 -14.04
CA ASP A 123 13.54 23.32 -12.82
C ASP A 123 12.84 22.86 -11.53
N ILE A 124 11.53 23.04 -11.46
CA ILE A 124 10.72 22.71 -10.26
C ILE A 124 10.67 21.19 -10.00
N SER A 125 10.77 20.38 -11.04
CA SER A 125 10.69 18.92 -10.91
C SER A 125 11.85 18.31 -10.14
N PHE A 126 13.03 18.92 -10.20
CA PHE A 126 14.24 18.39 -9.55
C PHE A 126 14.38 18.78 -8.07
N ALA A 127 13.52 19.65 -7.56
CA ALA A 127 13.54 20.02 -6.14
C ALA A 127 13.23 18.83 -5.20
N THR A 128 12.62 17.77 -5.72
CA THR A 128 12.15 16.62 -4.91
C THR A 128 12.86 15.30 -5.22
N VAL A 129 13.69 15.23 -6.26
CA VAL A 129 14.37 14.00 -6.66
C VAL A 129 15.84 14.06 -6.27
N PRO A 130 16.34 13.14 -5.43
CA PRO A 130 17.76 13.12 -5.06
C PRO A 130 18.64 12.88 -6.30
N LEU A 131 19.76 13.60 -6.35
CA LEU A 131 20.78 13.47 -7.39
C LEU A 131 22.02 12.79 -6.79
N ILE A 132 22.59 11.84 -7.54
CA ILE A 132 23.86 11.18 -7.17
C ILE A 132 25.07 11.92 -7.73
N HIS A 133 24.91 12.65 -8.84
CA HIS A 133 25.93 13.49 -9.43
C HIS A 133 25.31 14.80 -9.92
N GLY A 134 26.04 15.91 -9.80
CA GLY A 134 25.71 17.19 -10.39
C GLY A 134 24.48 17.88 -9.80
N ARG A 135 23.70 18.56 -10.64
CA ARG A 135 22.55 19.38 -10.27
C ARG A 135 21.36 19.15 -11.23
N GLY A 136 20.20 19.63 -10.82
CA GLY A 136 19.03 19.76 -11.71
C GLY A 136 19.16 20.92 -12.70
N MET A 137 18.17 21.04 -13.56
CA MET A 137 18.03 22.20 -14.47
C MET A 137 17.65 23.44 -13.65
N ASP A 138 18.11 24.59 -14.08
CA ASP A 138 17.66 25.87 -13.53
C ASP A 138 16.63 26.55 -14.44
N ALA A 139 15.98 27.60 -13.92
CA ALA A 139 14.93 28.30 -14.64
C ALA A 139 15.44 29.00 -15.93
N ASP A 140 16.68 29.49 -15.93
CA ASP A 140 17.28 30.16 -17.11
C ASP A 140 17.60 29.13 -18.21
N GLU A 141 18.07 27.94 -17.85
CA GLU A 141 18.30 26.83 -18.81
C GLU A 141 16.99 26.37 -19.44
N VAL A 142 15.92 26.30 -18.63
CA VAL A 142 14.59 25.95 -19.12
C VAL A 142 14.05 27.06 -20.03
N ALA A 143 14.15 28.32 -19.63
CA ALA A 143 13.62 29.44 -20.41
C ALA A 143 14.38 29.66 -21.73
N SER A 144 15.69 29.48 -21.74
CA SER A 144 16.52 29.62 -22.94
C SER A 144 16.48 28.44 -23.89
N GLY A 145 15.89 27.33 -23.49
CA GLY A 145 15.93 26.09 -24.29
C GLY A 145 17.34 25.51 -24.41
N ALA A 146 18.07 25.52 -23.27
CA ALA A 146 19.44 25.04 -23.24
C ALA A 146 19.52 23.53 -23.57
N HIS A 147 20.58 23.13 -24.28
CA HIS A 147 20.84 21.72 -24.60
C HIS A 147 21.56 21.03 -23.41
N VAL A 148 20.88 20.96 -22.27
CA VAL A 148 21.33 20.25 -21.06
C VAL A 148 20.47 19.00 -20.84
N ALA A 149 21.05 18.01 -20.16
CA ALA A 149 20.38 16.75 -19.88
C ALA A 149 20.65 16.27 -18.45
N VAL A 150 19.62 15.82 -17.77
CA VAL A 150 19.71 15.07 -16.52
C VAL A 150 19.38 13.60 -16.81
N LEU A 151 20.33 12.73 -16.50
CA LEU A 151 20.17 11.29 -16.72
C LEU A 151 19.45 10.67 -15.52
N THR A 152 18.58 9.69 -15.75
CA THR A 152 18.17 8.78 -14.69
C THR A 152 19.26 7.73 -14.44
N ASN A 153 19.20 7.06 -13.28
CA ASN A 153 20.13 5.96 -12.99
C ASN A 153 20.12 4.87 -14.06
N ASN A 154 18.96 4.59 -14.70
CA ASN A 154 18.86 3.62 -15.79
C ASN A 154 19.66 4.08 -17.04
N ALA A 155 19.53 5.34 -17.41
CA ALA A 155 20.31 5.90 -18.52
C ALA A 155 21.82 5.91 -18.20
N TYR A 156 22.14 6.33 -16.97
CA TYR A 156 23.53 6.37 -16.50
C TYR A 156 24.21 5.00 -16.59
N THR A 157 23.61 3.95 -16.00
CA THR A 157 24.18 2.60 -16.00
C THR A 157 24.33 2.00 -17.39
N ARG A 158 23.46 2.39 -18.35
CA ARG A 158 23.52 1.92 -19.74
C ARG A 158 24.53 2.65 -20.60
N LEU A 159 24.72 3.96 -20.35
CA LEU A 159 25.64 4.79 -21.13
C LEU A 159 27.06 4.82 -20.55
N TYR A 160 27.19 4.61 -19.24
CA TYR A 160 28.46 4.63 -18.51
C TYR A 160 28.64 3.32 -17.69
N PRO A 161 28.77 2.16 -18.35
CA PRO A 161 28.84 0.86 -17.67
C PRO A 161 30.11 0.68 -16.82
N GLN A 162 31.15 1.49 -17.07
CA GLN A 162 32.37 1.49 -16.27
C GLN A 162 32.29 2.44 -15.06
N GLY A 163 31.17 3.14 -14.91
CA GLY A 163 30.99 4.17 -13.88
C GLY A 163 31.73 5.46 -14.20
N GLY A 164 31.95 6.29 -13.20
CA GLY A 164 32.58 7.60 -13.30
C GLY A 164 31.57 8.76 -13.24
N ASP A 165 32.07 10.00 -13.16
CA ASP A 165 31.22 11.17 -13.14
C ASP A 165 30.87 11.59 -14.58
N PRO A 166 29.60 11.54 -15.00
CA PRO A 166 29.18 11.93 -16.34
C PRO A 166 28.95 13.44 -16.48
N VAL A 167 29.00 14.21 -15.38
CA VAL A 167 28.71 15.66 -15.40
C VAL A 167 29.73 16.39 -16.28
N GLY A 168 29.23 17.28 -17.13
CA GLY A 168 30.05 17.99 -18.11
C GLY A 168 30.36 17.22 -19.40
N THR A 169 30.06 15.91 -19.45
CA THR A 169 30.25 15.13 -20.68
C THR A 169 29.14 15.42 -21.70
N SER A 170 29.43 15.18 -22.98
CA SER A 170 28.47 15.39 -24.07
C SER A 170 27.78 14.09 -24.45
N VAL A 171 26.46 14.07 -24.37
CA VAL A 171 25.61 13.00 -24.85
C VAL A 171 24.94 13.42 -26.16
N ARG A 172 24.96 12.56 -27.19
CA ARG A 172 24.25 12.81 -28.44
C ARG A 172 22.90 12.12 -28.41
N ILE A 173 21.83 12.92 -28.54
CA ILE A 173 20.45 12.46 -28.58
C ILE A 173 19.96 12.68 -30.03
N ALA A 174 19.76 11.59 -30.79
CA ALA A 174 19.56 11.64 -32.22
C ALA A 174 20.73 12.42 -32.90
N GLU A 175 20.48 13.61 -33.43
CA GLU A 175 21.48 14.41 -34.13
C GLU A 175 22.02 15.59 -33.31
N ARG A 176 21.50 15.81 -32.12
CA ARG A 176 21.83 16.94 -31.27
C ARG A 176 22.70 16.55 -30.07
N ARG A 177 23.57 17.46 -29.66
CA ARG A 177 24.44 17.26 -28.48
C ARG A 177 23.85 17.97 -27.29
N PHE A 178 23.85 17.27 -26.15
CA PHE A 178 23.44 17.79 -24.84
C PHE A 178 24.58 17.62 -23.87
N VAL A 179 24.71 18.55 -22.94
CA VAL A 179 25.66 18.46 -21.83
C VAL A 179 24.96 17.80 -20.65
N VAL A 180 25.54 16.76 -20.09
CA VAL A 180 25.03 16.12 -18.87
C VAL A 180 25.32 17.04 -17.69
N ILE A 181 24.30 17.50 -16.96
CA ILE A 181 24.43 18.38 -15.79
C ILE A 181 24.14 17.67 -14.48
N GLY A 182 23.49 16.49 -14.53
CA GLY A 182 23.21 15.73 -13.33
C GLY A 182 22.77 14.31 -13.63
N VAL A 183 22.79 13.49 -12.59
CA VAL A 183 22.27 12.11 -12.59
C VAL A 183 21.35 11.91 -11.42
N GLN A 184 20.13 11.52 -11.67
CA GLN A 184 19.15 11.17 -10.63
C GLN A 184 19.53 9.83 -10.00
N ASP A 185 19.30 9.73 -8.68
CA ASP A 185 19.39 8.45 -7.99
C ASP A 185 18.35 7.46 -8.53
N LYS A 186 18.53 6.19 -8.18
CA LYS A 186 17.51 5.19 -8.49
C LYS A 186 16.18 5.68 -7.97
N PRO A 187 15.13 5.81 -8.80
CA PRO A 187 13.83 5.96 -8.24
C PRO A 187 13.61 4.77 -7.31
N THR A 188 13.08 5.03 -6.14
CA THR A 188 12.61 3.95 -5.27
C THR A 188 11.67 3.11 -6.13
N ALA A 189 12.13 1.90 -6.49
CA ALA A 189 11.57 1.15 -7.61
C ALA A 189 10.06 0.89 -7.39
N GLY A 190 9.27 1.08 -8.41
CA GLY A 190 7.84 0.85 -8.37
C GLY A 190 7.42 -0.46 -9.04
N ILE A 191 6.38 -1.10 -8.52
CA ILE A 191 5.77 -2.33 -9.06
C ILE A 191 5.26 -2.13 -10.49
N ILE A 192 4.90 -0.90 -10.82
CA ILE A 192 4.39 -0.54 -12.14
C ILE A 192 5.44 0.36 -12.79
N PRO A 193 5.97 -0.01 -13.95
CA PRO A 193 6.88 0.86 -14.69
C PRO A 193 6.09 2.01 -15.35
N ILE A 194 5.25 2.70 -14.59
CA ILE A 194 4.67 3.96 -15.01
C ILE A 194 5.71 5.03 -14.73
N THR A 195 6.69 5.09 -15.58
CA THR A 195 7.60 6.22 -15.65
C THR A 195 6.86 7.31 -16.39
N PHE A 196 6.25 8.23 -15.67
CA PHE A 196 5.76 9.50 -16.25
C PHE A 196 6.92 10.38 -16.74
N GLY A 197 8.18 10.00 -16.41
CA GLY A 197 9.42 10.56 -16.92
C GLY A 197 10.14 9.61 -17.88
N GLY A 198 11.12 10.12 -18.60
CA GLY A 198 11.98 9.33 -19.48
C GLY A 198 13.25 8.83 -18.79
N ASP A 199 14.09 8.17 -19.54
CA ASP A 199 15.45 7.84 -19.13
C ASP A 199 16.35 9.07 -19.08
N ILE A 200 16.06 10.08 -19.91
CA ILE A 200 16.79 11.35 -20.01
C ILE A 200 15.79 12.48 -19.96
N ASN A 201 15.99 13.39 -19.03
CA ASN A 201 15.18 14.59 -18.87
C ASN A 201 15.91 15.79 -19.49
N ILE A 202 15.22 16.54 -20.35
CA ILE A 202 15.72 17.78 -20.96
C ILE A 202 14.71 18.91 -20.70
N PRO A 203 15.12 20.21 -20.84
CA PRO A 203 14.19 21.32 -20.72
C PRO A 203 12.98 21.14 -21.60
N TYR A 204 11.76 21.37 -21.07
CA TYR A 204 10.54 21.17 -21.84
C TYR A 204 10.50 22.07 -23.08
N THR A 205 11.07 23.27 -23.03
CA THR A 205 11.19 24.21 -24.16
C THR A 205 12.04 23.62 -25.30
N THR A 206 13.16 22.99 -24.95
CA THR A 206 14.00 22.27 -25.93
C THR A 206 13.27 21.05 -26.47
N TYR A 207 12.56 20.32 -25.63
CA TYR A 207 11.80 19.15 -26.03
C TYR A 207 10.67 19.53 -27.01
N GLU A 208 9.93 20.60 -26.75
CA GLU A 208 8.88 21.13 -27.62
C GLU A 208 9.46 21.52 -28.99
N HIS A 209 10.52 22.32 -28.97
CA HIS A 209 11.14 22.84 -30.19
C HIS A 209 11.75 21.72 -31.06
N ASP A 210 12.46 20.77 -30.45
CA ASP A 210 13.30 19.82 -31.18
C ASP A 210 12.63 18.50 -31.50
N TYR A 211 11.69 18.04 -30.66
CA TYR A 211 11.17 16.69 -30.72
C TYR A 211 9.65 16.58 -30.90
N LEU A 212 8.89 17.65 -30.65
CA LEU A 212 7.43 17.62 -30.71
C LEU A 212 6.81 18.15 -32.00
N ARG A 213 7.58 18.84 -32.84
CA ARG A 213 7.02 19.42 -34.08
C ARG A 213 6.13 18.42 -34.81
N SER A 214 4.78 18.62 -34.70
CA SER A 214 3.74 17.84 -35.41
C SER A 214 3.34 16.48 -34.81
N ARG A 215 3.66 16.17 -33.56
CA ARG A 215 3.20 14.91 -32.93
C ARG A 215 2.03 15.16 -31.97
N PRO A 216 1.00 14.29 -32.01
CA PRO A 216 -0.08 14.36 -31.03
C PRO A 216 0.45 14.01 -29.65
N LEU A 217 0.10 14.83 -28.65
CA LEU A 217 0.42 14.60 -27.25
C LEU A 217 -0.68 13.78 -26.61
N LEU A 218 -0.27 12.77 -25.84
CA LEU A 218 -1.22 11.94 -25.09
C LEU A 218 -1.42 12.44 -23.65
N PHE A 219 -0.44 13.20 -23.13
CA PHE A 219 -0.46 13.69 -21.76
C PHE A 219 0.08 15.11 -21.72
N ALA A 220 -0.52 15.92 -20.85
CA ALA A 220 0.00 17.21 -20.44
C ALA A 220 0.18 17.20 -18.92
N ARG A 221 1.28 17.76 -18.41
CA ARG A 221 1.56 17.94 -17.01
C ARG A 221 1.43 19.39 -16.64
N PHE A 222 0.71 19.65 -15.55
CA PHE A 222 0.49 20.97 -14.99
C PHE A 222 1.02 21.02 -13.57
N LEU A 223 1.76 22.09 -13.24
CA LEU A 223 2.17 22.38 -11.88
C LEU A 223 1.40 23.61 -11.40
N VAL A 224 0.83 23.50 -10.20
CA VAL A 224 0.06 24.58 -9.59
C VAL A 224 0.86 25.30 -8.49
N ALA A 225 0.60 26.59 -8.32
CA ALA A 225 1.17 27.40 -7.23
C ALA A 225 0.59 26.98 -5.88
N ASP A 226 -0.74 26.80 -5.82
CA ASP A 226 -1.49 26.43 -4.63
C ASP A 226 -2.12 25.04 -4.77
N ALA A 227 -1.57 24.09 -4.00
CA ALA A 227 -2.07 22.72 -3.99
C ALA A 227 -3.49 22.58 -3.41
N SER A 228 -3.96 23.54 -2.60
CA SER A 228 -5.33 23.52 -2.05
C SER A 228 -6.40 23.76 -3.13
N LYS A 229 -6.03 24.49 -4.19
CA LYS A 229 -6.88 24.79 -5.35
C LYS A 229 -6.67 23.81 -6.52
N MET A 230 -5.87 22.77 -6.33
CA MET A 230 -5.53 21.84 -7.42
C MET A 230 -6.79 21.18 -8.02
N GLY A 231 -7.69 20.66 -7.19
CA GLY A 231 -8.91 20.01 -7.66
C GLY A 231 -9.83 20.94 -8.46
N GLU A 232 -9.94 22.22 -8.06
CA GLU A 232 -10.68 23.23 -8.85
C GLU A 232 -9.99 23.48 -10.19
N THR A 233 -8.65 23.64 -10.16
CA THR A 233 -7.86 23.86 -11.39
C THR A 233 -7.96 22.66 -12.35
N GLU A 234 -7.95 21.44 -11.86
CA GLU A 234 -8.15 20.22 -12.66
C GLU A 234 -9.49 20.22 -13.41
N VAL A 235 -10.57 20.55 -12.70
CA VAL A 235 -11.92 20.64 -13.29
C VAL A 235 -11.98 21.73 -14.37
N GLN A 236 -11.36 22.88 -14.11
CA GLN A 236 -11.31 23.98 -15.06
C GLN A 236 -10.51 23.62 -16.31
N VAL A 237 -9.34 22.99 -16.15
CA VAL A 237 -8.46 22.57 -17.25
C VAL A 237 -9.09 21.46 -18.08
N THR A 238 -9.68 20.46 -17.45
CA THR A 238 -10.36 19.37 -18.19
C THR A 238 -11.55 19.91 -18.98
N LYS A 239 -12.34 20.83 -18.42
CA LYS A 239 -13.42 21.51 -19.13
C LYS A 239 -12.90 22.31 -20.31
N PHE A 240 -11.83 23.07 -20.14
CA PHE A 240 -11.18 23.82 -21.23
C PHE A 240 -10.78 22.91 -22.39
N PHE A 241 -10.09 21.78 -22.13
CA PHE A 241 -9.73 20.85 -23.19
C PHE A 241 -10.95 20.20 -23.85
N LYS A 242 -12.00 19.89 -23.10
CA LYS A 242 -13.26 19.37 -23.62
C LYS A 242 -13.93 20.37 -24.57
N ASP A 243 -14.00 21.63 -24.18
CA ASP A 243 -14.60 22.71 -24.95
C ASP A 243 -13.82 22.98 -26.25
N GLN A 244 -12.49 22.94 -26.21
CA GLN A 244 -11.62 23.06 -27.39
C GLN A 244 -11.90 22.00 -28.47
N LYS A 245 -12.38 20.82 -28.08
CA LYS A 245 -12.76 19.72 -28.99
C LYS A 245 -14.25 19.66 -29.27
N SER A 246 -14.98 20.75 -29.03
CA SER A 246 -16.46 20.84 -29.23
C SER A 246 -17.21 19.74 -28.47
N GLY A 247 -16.75 19.37 -27.30
CA GLY A 247 -17.34 18.33 -26.44
C GLY A 247 -17.19 16.88 -26.96
N ARG A 248 -16.47 16.67 -28.06
CA ARG A 248 -16.28 15.32 -28.67
C ARG A 248 -15.25 14.45 -28.01
N ALA A 249 -14.44 15.01 -27.13
CA ALA A 249 -13.42 14.30 -26.38
C ALA A 249 -13.64 14.53 -24.89
N GLU A 250 -13.47 13.48 -24.11
CA GLU A 250 -13.41 13.56 -22.65
C GLU A 250 -11.96 13.48 -22.19
N TYR A 251 -11.65 14.20 -21.12
CA TYR A 251 -10.31 14.23 -20.54
C TYR A 251 -10.40 13.79 -19.09
N GLY A 252 -9.47 12.91 -18.70
CA GLY A 252 -9.25 12.51 -17.33
C GLY A 252 -8.07 13.25 -16.73
N THR A 253 -8.05 13.32 -15.42
CA THR A 253 -6.89 13.78 -14.65
C THR A 253 -6.27 12.62 -13.87
N PHE A 254 -4.99 12.75 -13.63
CA PHE A 254 -4.25 11.86 -12.77
C PHE A 254 -3.42 12.72 -11.82
N ASP A 255 -3.72 12.65 -10.56
CA ASP A 255 -2.93 13.21 -9.49
C ASP A 255 -2.49 12.13 -8.50
N ARG A 256 -1.46 12.44 -7.70
CA ARG A 256 -0.92 11.53 -6.70
C ARG A 256 -1.95 11.15 -5.65
N LYS A 257 -2.75 12.11 -5.15
CA LYS A 257 -3.70 11.90 -4.06
C LYS A 257 -4.85 11.02 -4.51
N ALA A 258 -5.45 11.31 -5.68
CA ALA A 258 -6.55 10.52 -6.23
C ALA A 258 -6.12 9.08 -6.53
N PHE A 259 -4.90 8.89 -7.04
CA PHE A 259 -4.37 7.56 -7.30
C PHE A 259 -4.12 6.78 -6.01
N SER A 260 -3.46 7.40 -5.02
CA SER A 260 -3.24 6.78 -3.71
C SER A 260 -4.57 6.41 -3.04
N ALA A 261 -5.55 7.31 -3.05
CA ALA A 261 -6.88 7.04 -2.50
C ALA A 261 -7.59 5.87 -3.22
N SER A 262 -7.42 5.74 -4.53
CA SER A 262 -7.97 4.62 -5.30
C SER A 262 -7.33 3.29 -4.90
N ILE A 263 -6.02 3.26 -4.70
CA ILE A 263 -5.29 2.09 -4.20
C ILE A 263 -5.75 1.72 -2.79
N ASP A 264 -5.83 2.70 -1.90
CA ASP A 264 -6.31 2.48 -0.53
C ASP A 264 -7.74 1.93 -0.50
N ALA A 265 -8.63 2.42 -1.39
CA ALA A 265 -9.98 1.91 -1.54
C ALA A 265 -10.01 0.45 -2.00
N ILE A 266 -9.18 0.08 -2.99
CA ILE A 266 -9.06 -1.31 -3.47
C ILE A 266 -8.61 -2.22 -2.33
N PHE A 267 -7.56 -1.85 -1.59
CA PHE A 267 -7.09 -2.63 -0.44
C PHE A 267 -8.10 -2.65 0.70
N GLY A 268 -8.86 -1.57 0.90
CA GLY A 268 -9.97 -1.53 1.84
C GLY A 268 -11.04 -2.57 1.53
N VAL A 269 -11.46 -2.68 0.27
CA VAL A 269 -12.42 -3.72 -0.18
C VAL A 269 -11.83 -5.12 -0.02
N MET A 270 -10.57 -5.34 -0.42
CA MET A 270 -9.91 -6.64 -0.24
C MET A 270 -9.83 -7.04 1.25
N THR A 271 -9.48 -6.10 2.11
CA THR A 271 -9.44 -6.33 3.57
C THR A 271 -10.82 -6.67 4.10
N MET A 272 -11.88 -6.00 3.65
CA MET A 272 -13.26 -6.32 4.02
C MET A 272 -13.67 -7.74 3.62
N VAL A 273 -13.35 -8.16 2.40
CA VAL A 273 -13.66 -9.52 1.91
C VAL A 273 -12.92 -10.57 2.76
N VAL A 274 -11.63 -10.38 3.01
CA VAL A 274 -10.84 -11.31 3.83
C VAL A 274 -11.31 -11.30 5.29
N ALA A 275 -11.72 -10.14 5.82
CA ALA A 275 -12.29 -10.04 7.15
C ALA A 275 -13.62 -10.82 7.27
N LEU A 276 -14.47 -10.82 6.24
CA LEU A 276 -15.68 -11.63 6.19
C LEU A 276 -15.36 -13.14 6.20
N ILE A 277 -14.39 -13.58 5.41
CA ILE A 277 -13.90 -14.97 5.41
C ILE A 277 -13.34 -15.34 6.79
N GLY A 278 -12.55 -14.44 7.37
CA GLY A 278 -12.03 -14.57 8.74
C GLY A 278 -13.13 -14.66 9.79
N ALA A 279 -14.20 -13.89 9.66
CA ALA A 279 -15.37 -13.93 10.55
C ALA A 279 -16.06 -15.28 10.51
N VAL A 280 -16.23 -15.89 9.33
CA VAL A 280 -16.78 -17.25 9.20
C VAL A 280 -15.86 -18.27 9.90
N SER A 281 -14.55 -18.17 9.69
CA SER A 281 -13.58 -19.04 10.37
C SER A 281 -13.62 -18.87 11.89
N LEU A 282 -13.79 -17.63 12.37
CA LEU A 282 -13.95 -17.32 13.79
C LEU A 282 -15.25 -17.87 14.38
N LEU A 283 -16.36 -17.86 13.64
CA LEU A 283 -17.62 -18.48 14.05
C LEU A 283 -17.45 -19.99 14.26
N VAL A 284 -16.84 -20.67 13.29
CA VAL A 284 -16.58 -22.12 13.38
C VAL A 284 -15.65 -22.45 14.57
N ALA A 285 -14.57 -21.67 14.72
CA ALA A 285 -13.64 -21.82 15.84
C ALA A 285 -14.33 -21.51 17.20
N GLY A 286 -15.18 -20.48 17.25
CA GLY A 286 -15.93 -20.09 18.44
C GLY A 286 -16.89 -21.18 18.89
N ILE A 287 -17.64 -21.80 17.97
CA ILE A 287 -18.50 -22.97 18.26
C ILE A 287 -17.64 -24.13 18.79
N GLY A 288 -16.45 -24.33 18.23
CA GLY A 288 -15.50 -25.33 18.72
C GLY A 288 -15.05 -25.05 20.15
N ILE A 289 -14.69 -23.79 20.50
CA ILE A 289 -14.34 -23.38 21.85
C ILE A 289 -15.53 -23.63 22.80
N MET A 290 -16.73 -23.22 22.43
CA MET A 290 -17.93 -23.45 23.20
C MET A 290 -18.13 -24.94 23.51
N ASN A 291 -17.98 -25.80 22.51
CA ASN A 291 -18.13 -27.26 22.66
C ASN A 291 -17.05 -27.84 23.59
N ILE A 292 -15.79 -27.41 23.45
CA ILE A 292 -14.70 -27.85 24.32
C ILE A 292 -14.99 -27.46 25.77
N MET A 293 -15.41 -26.20 25.98
CA MET A 293 -15.71 -25.70 27.32
C MET A 293 -16.92 -26.40 27.95
N LEU A 294 -17.97 -26.73 27.16
CA LEU A 294 -19.13 -27.51 27.65
C LEU A 294 -18.72 -28.92 28.09
N VAL A 295 -17.88 -29.61 27.34
CA VAL A 295 -17.32 -30.90 27.70
C VAL A 295 -16.48 -30.79 28.97
N SER A 296 -15.59 -29.75 29.05
CA SER A 296 -14.76 -29.50 30.24
C SER A 296 -15.62 -29.25 31.49
N VAL A 297 -16.72 -28.50 31.36
CA VAL A 297 -17.68 -28.28 32.46
C VAL A 297 -18.33 -29.60 32.91
N THR A 298 -18.73 -30.47 31.97
CA THR A 298 -19.34 -31.75 32.33
C THR A 298 -18.34 -32.70 32.99
N GLU A 299 -17.11 -32.82 32.47
CA GLU A 299 -16.03 -33.63 33.07
C GLU A 299 -15.65 -33.14 34.48
N ARG A 300 -15.74 -31.83 34.77
CA ARG A 300 -15.37 -31.22 36.04
C ARG A 300 -16.61 -30.90 36.94
N THR A 301 -17.78 -31.46 36.64
CA THR A 301 -19.02 -31.17 37.34
C THR A 301 -18.89 -31.38 38.86
N ARG A 302 -18.31 -32.56 39.24
CA ARG A 302 -18.10 -32.91 40.66
C ARG A 302 -17.13 -31.93 41.39
N GLU A 303 -16.06 -31.55 40.72
CA GLU A 303 -15.08 -30.57 41.25
C GLU A 303 -15.73 -29.20 41.50
N ILE A 304 -16.56 -28.74 40.53
CA ILE A 304 -17.32 -27.48 40.64
C ILE A 304 -18.31 -27.59 41.83
N GLY A 305 -18.96 -28.75 41.98
CA GLY A 305 -19.87 -29.02 43.11
C GLY A 305 -19.17 -28.93 44.43
N VAL A 306 -18.01 -29.56 44.61
CA VAL A 306 -17.17 -29.48 45.81
C VAL A 306 -16.77 -28.02 46.12
N ARG A 307 -16.27 -27.28 45.12
CA ARG A 307 -15.88 -25.85 45.32
C ARG A 307 -17.05 -25.01 45.79
N LYS A 308 -18.25 -25.21 45.24
CA LYS A 308 -19.47 -24.50 45.67
C LYS A 308 -19.94 -24.91 47.05
N ALA A 309 -19.82 -26.19 47.38
CA ALA A 309 -20.19 -26.68 48.72
C ALA A 309 -19.31 -26.12 49.84
N ILE A 310 -18.03 -25.82 49.56
CA ILE A 310 -17.11 -25.17 50.50
C ILE A 310 -17.16 -23.63 50.43
N GLY A 311 -18.13 -23.03 49.67
CA GLY A 311 -18.42 -21.61 49.70
C GLY A 311 -17.99 -20.78 48.50
N ALA A 312 -17.57 -21.40 47.39
CA ALA A 312 -17.30 -20.63 46.18
C ALA A 312 -18.59 -20.00 45.61
N THR A 313 -18.52 -18.71 45.30
CA THR A 313 -19.64 -17.98 44.72
C THR A 313 -19.81 -18.33 43.22
N SER A 314 -21.05 -18.22 42.72
CA SER A 314 -21.33 -18.43 41.27
C SER A 314 -20.52 -17.48 40.38
N PHE A 315 -20.20 -16.28 40.85
CA PHE A 315 -19.35 -15.33 40.11
C PHE A 315 -17.89 -15.80 40.01
N GLN A 316 -17.34 -16.43 41.05
CA GLN A 316 -16.00 -16.96 41.04
C GLN A 316 -15.86 -18.11 40.01
N VAL A 317 -16.86 -19.03 39.97
CA VAL A 317 -16.93 -20.11 38.99
C VAL A 317 -17.07 -19.54 37.57
N LEU A 318 -17.96 -18.57 37.36
CA LEU A 318 -18.13 -17.89 36.07
C LEU A 318 -16.83 -17.25 35.62
N ALA A 319 -16.18 -16.47 36.48
CA ALA A 319 -14.92 -15.80 36.17
C ALA A 319 -13.79 -16.78 35.80
N GLN A 320 -13.71 -17.91 36.52
CA GLN A 320 -12.71 -18.94 36.23
C GLN A 320 -12.86 -19.49 34.82
N PHE A 321 -14.05 -19.98 34.44
CA PHE A 321 -14.30 -20.54 33.11
C PHE A 321 -14.24 -19.49 32.01
N PHE A 322 -14.63 -18.24 32.29
CA PHE A 322 -14.48 -17.13 31.35
C PHE A 322 -13.01 -16.80 31.07
N ILE A 323 -12.16 -16.75 32.11
CA ILE A 323 -10.73 -16.53 31.97
C ILE A 323 -10.08 -17.70 31.19
N GLU A 324 -10.51 -18.94 31.44
CA GLU A 324 -10.02 -20.11 30.71
C GLU A 324 -10.35 -20.02 29.21
N ALA A 325 -11.57 -19.63 28.85
CA ALA A 325 -11.95 -19.37 27.45
C ALA A 325 -11.17 -18.20 26.84
N LEU A 326 -10.92 -17.13 27.61
CA LEU A 326 -10.14 -15.99 27.17
C LEU A 326 -8.67 -16.36 26.88
N LEU A 327 -8.07 -17.17 27.76
CA LEU A 327 -6.71 -17.64 27.57
C LEU A 327 -6.56 -18.52 26.30
N LEU A 328 -7.53 -19.43 26.07
CA LEU A 328 -7.57 -20.26 24.86
C LEU A 328 -7.67 -19.38 23.59
N SER A 329 -8.55 -18.39 23.63
CA SER A 329 -8.72 -17.45 22.51
C SER A 329 -7.46 -16.61 22.28
N LEU A 330 -6.82 -16.10 23.35
CA LEU A 330 -5.59 -15.33 23.26
C LEU A 330 -4.42 -16.14 22.72
N VAL A 331 -4.30 -17.41 23.12
CA VAL A 331 -3.25 -18.30 22.58
C VAL A 331 -3.45 -18.52 21.07
N GLY A 332 -4.68 -18.85 20.65
CA GLY A 332 -4.98 -19.04 19.22
C GLY A 332 -4.77 -17.77 18.40
N CYS A 333 -5.27 -16.63 18.88
CA CYS A 333 -5.07 -15.34 18.24
C CYS A 333 -3.60 -14.88 18.25
N GLY A 334 -2.85 -15.18 19.32
CA GLY A 334 -1.41 -14.89 19.42
C GLY A 334 -0.58 -15.68 18.40
N ILE A 335 -0.87 -16.96 18.23
CA ILE A 335 -0.23 -17.78 17.18
C ILE A 335 -0.65 -17.27 15.80
N GLY A 336 -1.94 -16.97 15.60
CA GLY A 336 -2.44 -16.39 14.35
C GLY A 336 -1.78 -15.05 14.01
N LEU A 337 -1.59 -14.18 15.02
CA LEU A 337 -0.86 -12.92 14.88
C LEU A 337 0.59 -13.17 14.44
N ALA A 338 1.30 -14.08 15.10
CA ALA A 338 2.69 -14.38 14.77
C ALA A 338 2.83 -14.92 13.33
N ILE A 339 1.96 -15.84 12.94
CA ILE A 339 1.93 -16.39 11.57
C ILE A 339 1.54 -15.31 10.56
N GLY A 340 0.50 -14.51 10.84
CA GLY A 340 0.04 -13.44 9.98
C GLY A 340 1.11 -12.36 9.75
N LEU A 341 1.82 -11.97 10.79
CA LEU A 341 2.95 -11.05 10.68
C LEU A 341 4.12 -11.66 9.91
N ALA A 342 4.44 -12.94 10.15
CA ALA A 342 5.52 -13.63 9.44
C ALA A 342 5.23 -13.76 7.93
N VAL A 343 4.00 -14.14 7.56
CA VAL A 343 3.55 -14.23 6.17
C VAL A 343 3.54 -12.85 5.52
N GLY A 344 2.93 -11.85 6.18
CA GLY A 344 2.89 -10.48 5.68
C GLY A 344 4.28 -9.88 5.53
N TRP A 345 5.19 -10.11 6.50
CA TRP A 345 6.59 -9.69 6.41
C TRP A 345 7.31 -10.37 5.25
N SER A 346 7.12 -11.68 5.07
CA SER A 346 7.73 -12.42 3.97
C SER A 346 7.29 -11.89 2.61
N ILE A 347 5.99 -11.66 2.42
CA ILE A 347 5.45 -11.08 1.17
C ILE A 347 6.05 -9.68 0.96
N ASN A 348 6.06 -8.83 1.99
CA ASN A 348 6.63 -7.49 1.91
C ASN A 348 8.13 -7.55 1.55
N ARG A 349 8.90 -8.42 2.21
CA ARG A 349 10.35 -8.56 2.01
C ARG A 349 10.71 -9.13 0.64
N PHE A 350 10.03 -10.18 0.18
CA PHE A 350 10.42 -10.88 -1.03
C PHE A 350 9.70 -10.37 -2.28
N ALA A 351 8.42 -10.04 -2.21
CA ALA A 351 7.64 -9.58 -3.34
C ALA A 351 7.75 -8.06 -3.54
N LEU A 352 7.48 -7.27 -2.49
CA LEU A 352 7.43 -5.82 -2.63
C LEU A 352 8.82 -5.20 -2.79
N ILE A 353 9.84 -5.69 -2.08
CA ILE A 353 11.21 -5.18 -2.27
C ILE A 353 11.73 -5.53 -3.65
N ALA A 354 11.50 -6.77 -4.11
CA ALA A 354 11.90 -7.17 -5.46
C ALA A 354 11.22 -6.32 -6.55
N LEU A 355 9.99 -5.87 -6.31
CA LEU A 355 9.18 -5.11 -7.26
C LEU A 355 9.33 -3.59 -7.09
N SER A 356 9.49 -3.08 -5.87
CA SER A 356 9.44 -1.64 -5.58
C SER A 356 10.70 -1.06 -4.93
N GLY A 357 11.59 -1.92 -4.40
CA GLY A 357 12.74 -1.48 -3.62
C GLY A 357 12.40 -0.80 -2.28
N VAL A 358 11.10 -0.66 -1.96
CA VAL A 358 10.62 0.03 -0.76
C VAL A 358 10.30 -0.98 0.34
N VAL A 359 10.80 -0.72 1.54
CA VAL A 359 10.43 -1.46 2.76
C VAL A 359 9.39 -0.64 3.50
N ALA A 360 8.13 -1.06 3.42
CA ALA A 360 7.08 -0.42 4.23
C ALA A 360 7.15 -0.92 5.68
N PRO A 361 6.93 -0.03 6.68
CA PRO A 361 6.88 -0.42 8.08
C PRO A 361 5.68 -1.34 8.34
N ILE A 362 5.89 -2.36 9.17
CA ILE A 362 4.80 -3.26 9.57
C ILE A 362 3.92 -2.55 10.62
N PRO A 363 2.60 -2.53 10.45
CA PRO A 363 1.67 -1.90 11.39
C PRO A 363 1.41 -2.81 12.61
N TRP A 364 2.47 -3.10 13.39
CA TRP A 364 2.43 -4.08 14.49
C TRP A 364 1.40 -3.74 15.56
N LEU A 365 1.28 -2.47 15.94
CA LEU A 365 0.32 -2.05 16.97
C LEU A 365 -1.13 -2.28 16.53
N GLN A 366 -1.46 -1.95 15.30
CA GLN A 366 -2.77 -2.19 14.72
C GLN A 366 -3.07 -3.69 14.59
N SER A 367 -2.08 -4.49 14.23
CA SER A 367 -2.22 -5.95 14.14
C SER A 367 -2.48 -6.57 15.52
N VAL A 368 -1.79 -6.11 16.57
CA VAL A 368 -2.02 -6.57 17.94
C VAL A 368 -3.42 -6.20 18.42
N THR A 369 -3.88 -4.96 18.18
CA THR A 369 -5.22 -4.52 18.57
C THR A 369 -6.32 -5.32 17.89
N ILE A 370 -6.14 -5.68 16.62
CA ILE A 370 -7.06 -6.56 15.89
C ILE A 370 -7.08 -7.97 16.50
N ALA A 371 -5.92 -8.57 16.76
CA ALA A 371 -5.83 -9.91 17.35
C ALA A 371 -6.48 -9.99 18.73
N VAL A 372 -6.22 -9.00 19.60
CA VAL A 372 -6.83 -8.89 20.94
C VAL A 372 -8.34 -8.66 20.83
N GLY A 373 -8.77 -7.80 19.89
CA GLY A 373 -10.19 -7.56 19.61
C GLY A 373 -10.91 -8.83 19.20
N PHE A 374 -10.36 -9.62 18.30
CA PHE A 374 -10.91 -10.91 17.91
C PHE A 374 -10.97 -11.90 19.07
N ALA A 375 -9.89 -12.04 19.86
CA ALA A 375 -9.90 -12.91 21.03
C ALA A 375 -11.00 -12.53 22.02
N THR A 376 -11.18 -11.23 22.28
CA THR A 376 -12.22 -10.73 23.16
C THR A 376 -13.62 -11.02 22.63
N ILE A 377 -13.88 -10.76 21.33
CA ILE A 377 -15.18 -11.01 20.70
C ILE A 377 -15.53 -12.50 20.76
N VAL A 378 -14.59 -13.37 20.40
CA VAL A 378 -14.78 -14.83 20.42
C VAL A 378 -15.09 -15.31 21.85
N THR A 379 -14.34 -14.82 22.84
CA THR A 379 -14.57 -15.19 24.23
C THR A 379 -15.94 -14.71 24.74
N LEU A 380 -16.33 -13.48 24.43
CA LEU A 380 -17.65 -12.94 24.83
C LEU A 380 -18.79 -13.72 24.16
N ALA A 381 -18.68 -14.03 22.89
CA ALA A 381 -19.74 -14.70 22.13
C ALA A 381 -19.88 -16.19 22.51
N PHE A 382 -18.78 -16.89 22.64
CA PHE A 382 -18.78 -18.35 22.77
C PHE A 382 -18.29 -18.89 24.11
N GLY A 383 -17.51 -18.12 24.88
CA GLY A 383 -17.00 -18.49 26.19
C GLY A 383 -17.99 -18.19 27.33
N THR A 384 -18.84 -17.16 27.18
CA THR A 384 -19.76 -16.73 28.22
C THR A 384 -20.83 -17.79 28.53
N TYR A 385 -21.40 -18.44 27.53
CA TYR A 385 -22.46 -19.43 27.73
C TYR A 385 -22.00 -20.65 28.54
N PRO A 386 -20.88 -21.34 28.23
CA PRO A 386 -20.36 -22.42 29.07
C PRO A 386 -20.03 -21.96 30.50
N ALA A 387 -19.39 -20.82 30.63
CA ALA A 387 -19.04 -20.26 31.94
C ALA A 387 -20.29 -19.99 32.80
N PHE A 388 -21.33 -19.45 32.20
CA PHE A 388 -22.61 -19.21 32.86
C PHE A 388 -23.29 -20.52 33.27
N ARG A 389 -23.26 -21.55 32.40
CA ARG A 389 -23.80 -22.88 32.73
C ARG A 389 -23.07 -23.51 33.90
N ALA A 390 -21.74 -23.45 33.93
CA ALA A 390 -20.93 -23.92 35.04
C ALA A 390 -21.27 -23.20 36.36
N SER A 391 -21.48 -21.88 36.28
CA SER A 391 -21.79 -21.05 37.49
C SER A 391 -23.17 -21.34 38.10
N ARG A 392 -24.09 -21.95 37.35
CA ARG A 392 -25.44 -22.30 37.80
C ARG A 392 -25.62 -23.76 38.25
N LEU A 393 -24.56 -24.55 38.25
CA LEU A 393 -24.64 -25.93 38.73
C LEU A 393 -25.05 -25.97 40.23
N ASP A 394 -26.03 -26.80 40.55
CA ASP A 394 -26.41 -27.09 41.94
C ASP A 394 -25.33 -27.97 42.61
N PRO A 395 -24.76 -27.60 43.75
CA PRO A 395 -23.74 -28.39 44.43
C PRO A 395 -24.24 -29.78 44.82
N ILE A 396 -25.53 -29.95 45.13
CA ILE A 396 -26.10 -31.24 45.54
C ILE A 396 -26.21 -32.17 44.35
N GLU A 397 -26.71 -31.68 43.23
CA GLU A 397 -26.79 -32.45 41.98
C GLU A 397 -25.42 -32.77 41.43
N ALA A 398 -24.48 -31.80 41.49
CA ALA A 398 -23.12 -31.97 41.01
C ALA A 398 -22.33 -33.04 41.78
N LEU A 399 -22.59 -33.21 43.10
CA LEU A 399 -21.95 -34.24 43.92
C LEU A 399 -22.55 -35.65 43.71
N ARG A 400 -23.78 -35.76 43.16
CA ARG A 400 -24.46 -37.03 42.82
C ARG A 400 -24.15 -37.49 41.42
N TYR A 401 -23.43 -36.71 40.63
CA TYR A 401 -23.05 -37.04 39.25
C TYR A 401 -21.93 -38.08 39.29
N GLU A 402 -22.18 -39.26 38.73
CA GLU A 402 -21.22 -40.36 38.55
C GLU A 402 -20.39 -40.18 37.28
#